data_1794dc4872538e34de7c55ee7f7be137
#
_entry.id   1794dc4872538e34de7c55ee7f7be137
#
_cell.length_a   1.000
_cell.length_b   1.000
_cell.length_c   1.000
_cell.angle_alpha   90.00
_cell.angle_beta   90.00
_cell.angle_gamma   90.00
#
_symmetry.space_group_name_H-M   'P 1'
#
loop_
_entity.id
_entity.type
_entity.pdbx_description
1 polymer ?
#
loop_
_entity_poly.entity_id
_entity_poly.type
_entity_poly.pdbx_seq_one_letter_code
_entity_poly.pdbx_strand_id
1 'polypeptide(L)'
;MALIRSFWVGLAGLGLALAVSAHAEDPWDNLTFEKLDQVAEAALSNAQSLSLKHNREYCGYIAFDGADRLRFTAPLKGSVEACTPPDVPYSWELIASYHTHGALDPNEPDVSYELPSGDDLLGDMEEGVDGYLATPGGRFWFIDTLEEVIIMLGGVGYFEPDENFEQDTECGPWTEHTFEEIFLMEEEEIGPCEL
;
A
#
# COMPACT_ATOMS: atom_id res chain seq x y z
N MET A 1 -6.15 -70.72 -59.92
CA MET A 1 -5.47 -70.24 -58.68
C MET A 1 -5.21 -68.76 -58.83
N ALA A 2 -6.10 -67.90 -58.31
CA ALA A 2 -6.02 -66.48 -58.46
C ALA A 2 -5.84 -65.90 -57.04
N LEU A 3 -4.71 -65.19 -56.84
CA LEU A 3 -4.36 -64.52 -55.58
C LEU A 3 -5.02 -63.13 -55.57
N ILE A 4 -5.92 -62.94 -54.60
CA ILE A 4 -6.55 -61.65 -54.32
C ILE A 4 -5.62 -60.85 -53.42
N ARG A 5 -5.14 -59.69 -53.89
CA ARG A 5 -4.41 -58.72 -53.07
C ARG A 5 -5.39 -57.74 -52.44
N SER A 6 -5.48 -57.79 -51.10
CA SER A 6 -6.25 -56.81 -50.32
C SER A 6 -5.46 -55.50 -50.19
N PHE A 7 -6.06 -54.40 -50.67
CA PHE A 7 -5.55 -53.04 -50.46
C PHE A 7 -6.07 -52.53 -49.09
N TRP A 8 -5.15 -52.24 -48.20
CA TRP A 8 -5.46 -51.49 -46.97
C TRP A 8 -5.36 -49.99 -47.31
N VAL A 9 -6.51 -49.28 -47.21
CA VAL A 9 -6.53 -47.82 -47.26
C VAL A 9 -6.35 -47.31 -45.83
N GLY A 10 -5.18 -46.74 -45.56
CA GLY A 10 -4.91 -46.08 -44.30
C GLY A 10 -5.63 -44.71 -44.25
N LEU A 11 -6.64 -44.59 -43.39
CA LEU A 11 -7.17 -43.25 -43.04
C LEU A 11 -6.14 -42.52 -42.15
N ALA A 12 -5.50 -41.53 -42.72
CA ALA A 12 -4.71 -40.54 -41.95
C ALA A 12 -5.72 -39.62 -41.26
N GLY A 13 -5.97 -39.84 -39.95
CA GLY A 13 -6.71 -38.94 -39.12
C GLY A 13 -5.93 -37.64 -38.92
N LEU A 14 -6.39 -36.55 -39.52
CA LEU A 14 -5.90 -35.18 -39.21
C LEU A 14 -6.40 -34.84 -37.79
N GLY A 15 -5.52 -34.98 -36.79
CA GLY A 15 -5.78 -34.49 -35.45
C GLY A 15 -5.68 -32.96 -35.45
N LEU A 16 -6.84 -32.31 -35.39
CA LEU A 16 -6.91 -30.85 -35.16
C LEU A 16 -6.51 -30.60 -33.71
N ALA A 17 -5.27 -30.22 -33.45
CA ALA A 17 -4.84 -29.72 -32.16
C ALA A 17 -5.50 -28.34 -31.94
N LEU A 18 -6.54 -28.31 -31.15
CA LEU A 18 -7.08 -27.05 -30.62
C LEU A 18 -6.00 -26.45 -29.70
N ALA A 19 -5.30 -25.44 -30.16
CA ALA A 19 -4.47 -24.62 -29.30
C ALA A 19 -5.43 -23.86 -28.34
N VAL A 20 -5.51 -24.34 -27.11
CA VAL A 20 -6.12 -23.59 -26.02
C VAL A 20 -5.17 -22.43 -25.78
N SER A 21 -5.53 -21.23 -26.22
CA SER A 21 -4.85 -20.02 -25.81
C SER A 21 -5.03 -19.91 -24.29
N ALA A 22 -3.97 -20.14 -23.54
CA ALA A 22 -3.94 -19.72 -22.15
C ALA A 22 -4.08 -18.21 -22.16
N HIS A 23 -5.25 -17.68 -21.76
CA HIS A 23 -5.37 -16.27 -21.44
C HIS A 23 -4.49 -16.10 -20.21
N ALA A 24 -3.55 -15.13 -20.27
CA ALA A 24 -2.89 -14.68 -19.07
C ALA A 24 -4.00 -14.19 -18.12
N GLU A 25 -3.99 -14.70 -16.89
CA GLU A 25 -4.92 -14.20 -15.87
C GLU A 25 -4.59 -12.73 -15.62
N ASP A 26 -5.62 -11.91 -15.48
CA ASP A 26 -5.46 -10.51 -15.12
C ASP A 26 -4.81 -10.46 -13.71
N PRO A 27 -3.74 -9.71 -13.50
CA PRO A 27 -3.08 -9.63 -12.19
C PRO A 27 -4.05 -9.13 -11.10
N TRP A 28 -5.05 -8.32 -11.47
CA TRP A 28 -6.10 -7.84 -10.57
C TRP A 28 -7.02 -8.96 -10.06
N ASP A 29 -7.29 -10.00 -10.84
CA ASP A 29 -8.12 -11.13 -10.43
C ASP A 29 -7.53 -11.90 -9.23
N ASN A 30 -6.22 -11.77 -9.02
CA ASN A 30 -5.46 -12.44 -7.96
C ASN A 30 -4.99 -11.50 -6.85
N LEU A 31 -5.30 -10.20 -6.95
CA LEU A 31 -5.00 -9.23 -5.90
C LEU A 31 -6.05 -9.37 -4.78
N THR A 32 -5.58 -9.51 -3.55
CA THR A 32 -6.40 -9.49 -2.34
C THR A 32 -5.86 -8.42 -1.41
N PHE A 33 -6.71 -7.85 -0.56
CA PHE A 33 -6.27 -6.93 0.49
C PHE A 33 -5.13 -7.51 1.32
N GLU A 34 -5.23 -8.79 1.74
CA GLU A 34 -4.17 -9.46 2.50
C GLU A 34 -2.80 -9.43 1.79
N LYS A 35 -2.77 -9.63 0.47
CA LYS A 35 -1.51 -9.56 -0.31
C LYS A 35 -0.99 -8.14 -0.41
N LEU A 36 -1.90 -7.18 -0.59
CA LEU A 36 -1.55 -5.77 -0.68
C LEU A 36 -0.97 -5.29 0.65
N ASP A 37 -1.64 -5.61 1.76
CA ASP A 37 -1.19 -5.31 3.12
C ASP A 37 0.20 -5.90 3.41
N GLN A 38 0.46 -7.14 3.02
CA GLN A 38 1.78 -7.79 3.18
C GLN A 38 2.88 -7.06 2.41
N VAL A 39 2.58 -6.54 1.21
CA VAL A 39 3.55 -5.77 0.42
C VAL A 39 3.76 -4.39 1.03
N ALA A 40 2.70 -3.74 1.52
CA ALA A 40 2.76 -2.47 2.24
C ALA A 40 3.56 -2.61 3.55
N GLU A 41 3.30 -3.65 4.34
CA GLU A 41 4.07 -3.97 5.55
C GLU A 41 5.56 -4.10 5.24
N ALA A 42 5.93 -4.83 4.18
CA ALA A 42 7.32 -4.99 3.78
C ALA A 42 7.96 -3.66 3.32
N ALA A 43 7.23 -2.81 2.61
CA ALA A 43 7.67 -1.49 2.18
C ALA A 43 7.91 -0.57 3.39
N LEU A 44 6.93 -0.48 4.29
CA LEU A 44 6.99 0.35 5.48
C LEU A 44 8.04 -0.14 6.48
N SER A 45 8.22 -1.46 6.66
CA SER A 45 9.29 -2.01 7.49
C SER A 45 10.68 -1.56 7.02
N ASN A 46 10.88 -1.44 5.70
CA ASN A 46 12.14 -0.92 5.16
C ASN A 46 12.29 0.60 5.36
N ALA A 47 11.18 1.34 5.35
CA ALA A 47 11.18 2.81 5.46
C ALA A 47 11.28 3.27 6.92
N GLN A 48 10.63 2.59 7.86
CA GLN A 48 10.45 3.02 9.26
C GLN A 48 11.76 3.31 9.98
N SER A 49 12.71 2.37 9.99
CA SER A 49 14.01 2.61 10.65
C SER A 49 14.80 3.76 10.03
N LEU A 50 14.65 4.00 8.72
CA LEU A 50 15.27 5.14 8.05
C LEU A 50 14.59 6.44 8.44
N SER A 51 13.27 6.42 8.54
CA SER A 51 12.43 7.54 8.91
C SER A 51 12.79 8.04 10.31
N LEU A 52 12.72 7.16 11.30
CA LEU A 52 13.07 7.48 12.69
C LEU A 52 14.52 7.97 12.81
N LYS A 53 15.47 7.25 12.20
CA LYS A 53 16.89 7.61 12.25
C LYS A 53 17.20 8.99 11.70
N HIS A 54 16.50 9.42 10.66
CA HIS A 54 16.80 10.66 9.97
C HIS A 54 15.84 11.80 10.34
N ASN A 55 14.81 11.51 11.13
CA ASN A 55 13.69 12.40 11.39
C ASN A 55 13.15 13.00 10.07
N ARG A 56 12.68 12.14 9.17
CA ARG A 56 12.17 12.49 7.85
C ARG A 56 11.13 11.48 7.42
N GLU A 57 10.19 11.92 6.63
CA GLU A 57 9.31 11.04 5.91
C GLU A 57 10.06 10.26 4.82
N TYR A 58 9.59 9.07 4.57
CA TYR A 58 10.02 8.21 3.47
C TYR A 58 8.78 7.67 2.79
N CYS A 59 8.71 7.80 1.48
CA CYS A 59 7.53 7.40 0.72
C CYS A 59 7.87 6.66 -0.57
N GLY A 60 6.86 6.02 -1.14
CA GLY A 60 6.94 5.30 -2.39
C GLY A 60 5.59 4.78 -2.83
N TYR A 61 5.60 3.92 -3.84
CA TYR A 61 4.41 3.32 -4.41
C TYR A 61 4.43 1.81 -4.36
N ILE A 62 3.25 1.22 -4.27
CA ILE A 62 2.96 -0.18 -4.54
C ILE A 62 2.27 -0.25 -5.89
N ALA A 63 2.74 -1.12 -6.77
CA ALA A 63 2.29 -1.18 -8.15
C ALA A 63 2.47 -2.58 -8.73
N PHE A 64 1.74 -2.88 -9.80
CA PHE A 64 2.15 -3.94 -10.72
C PHE A 64 3.25 -3.44 -11.63
N ASP A 65 4.36 -4.19 -11.73
CA ASP A 65 5.43 -3.89 -12.69
C ASP A 65 5.00 -4.31 -14.11
N GLY A 66 5.81 -3.94 -15.14
CA GLY A 66 5.51 -4.30 -16.53
C GLY A 66 5.51 -5.81 -16.84
N ALA A 67 5.62 -6.66 -15.84
CA ALA A 67 5.49 -8.12 -15.92
C ALA A 67 4.40 -8.64 -14.94
N ASP A 68 3.44 -7.79 -14.59
CA ASP A 68 2.27 -8.08 -13.77
C ASP A 68 2.62 -8.61 -12.36
N ARG A 69 3.76 -8.17 -11.82
CA ARG A 69 4.19 -8.57 -10.49
C ARG A 69 3.96 -7.43 -9.50
N LEU A 70 3.29 -7.73 -8.40
CA LEU A 70 3.12 -6.79 -7.30
C LEU A 70 4.48 -6.44 -6.68
N ARG A 71 4.81 -5.16 -6.64
CA ARG A 71 6.08 -4.60 -6.20
C ARG A 71 5.87 -3.31 -5.42
N PHE A 72 6.88 -2.93 -4.65
CA PHE A 72 6.98 -1.56 -4.13
C PHE A 72 8.28 -0.90 -4.63
N THR A 73 8.27 0.41 -4.75
CA THR A 73 9.47 1.20 -5.06
C THR A 73 10.39 1.28 -3.86
N ALA A 74 11.67 1.55 -4.06
CA ALA A 74 12.54 1.87 -2.94
C ALA A 74 12.05 3.18 -2.28
N PRO A 75 12.05 3.27 -0.92
CA PRO A 75 11.58 4.47 -0.24
C PRO A 75 12.45 5.68 -0.57
N LEU A 76 11.82 6.76 -1.02
CA LEU A 76 12.47 8.04 -1.27
C LEU A 76 12.41 8.88 0.00
N LYS A 77 13.51 9.57 0.29
CA LYS A 77 13.61 10.45 1.47
C LYS A 77 12.93 11.80 1.20
N GLY A 78 11.98 12.15 2.04
CA GLY A 78 11.30 13.43 2.06
C GLY A 78 11.91 14.48 3.02
N SER A 79 11.07 15.42 3.43
CA SER A 79 11.32 16.40 4.48
C SER A 79 10.90 15.85 5.86
N VAL A 80 10.70 16.72 6.85
CA VAL A 80 10.14 16.34 8.17
C VAL A 80 8.63 16.07 8.07
N GLU A 81 7.94 16.83 7.20
CA GLU A 81 6.48 16.93 7.15
C GLU A 81 5.90 16.60 5.78
N ALA A 82 6.72 16.18 4.82
CA ALA A 82 6.23 15.88 3.47
C ALA A 82 7.18 14.96 2.71
N CYS A 83 6.62 14.11 1.88
CA CYS A 83 7.36 13.26 0.97
C CYS A 83 6.65 13.19 -0.39
N THR A 84 7.43 13.32 -1.45
CA THR A 84 6.93 13.07 -2.80
C THR A 84 7.47 11.72 -3.26
N PRO A 85 6.62 10.75 -3.57
CA PRO A 85 7.06 9.44 -4.05
C PRO A 85 7.87 9.54 -5.35
N PRO A 86 8.73 8.55 -5.64
CA PRO A 86 9.55 8.57 -6.86
C PRO A 86 8.70 8.33 -8.11
N ASP A 87 9.14 8.89 -9.25
CA ASP A 87 8.56 8.52 -10.53
C ASP A 87 8.68 7.02 -10.77
N VAL A 88 7.60 6.41 -11.27
CA VAL A 88 7.59 5.00 -11.68
C VAL A 88 7.62 4.88 -13.19
N PRO A 89 8.15 3.76 -13.74
CA PRO A 89 8.11 3.53 -15.18
C PRO A 89 6.68 3.56 -15.72
N TYR A 90 6.46 4.13 -16.90
CA TYR A 90 5.13 4.23 -17.53
C TYR A 90 4.41 2.86 -17.69
N SER A 91 5.17 1.77 -17.70
CA SER A 91 4.61 0.40 -17.77
C SER A 91 4.15 -0.16 -16.43
N TRP A 92 4.30 0.60 -15.34
CA TRP A 92 3.82 0.21 -14.02
C TRP A 92 2.41 0.74 -13.83
N GLU A 93 1.58 -0.05 -13.16
CA GLU A 93 0.21 0.32 -12.79
C GLU A 93 0.15 0.53 -11.28
N LEU A 94 -0.07 1.78 -10.88
CA LEU A 94 -0.11 2.17 -9.47
C LEU A 94 -1.36 1.56 -8.80
N ILE A 95 -1.18 1.10 -7.55
CA ILE A 95 -2.25 0.52 -6.74
C ILE A 95 -2.40 1.30 -5.45
N ALA A 96 -1.29 1.60 -4.77
CA ALA A 96 -1.30 2.33 -3.52
C ALA A 96 -0.02 3.16 -3.35
N SER A 97 -0.11 4.24 -2.58
CA SER A 97 1.03 4.92 -2.00
C SER A 97 1.46 4.25 -0.69
N TYR A 98 2.66 4.55 -0.21
CA TYR A 98 3.04 4.30 1.17
C TYR A 98 3.98 5.40 1.66
N HIS A 99 3.84 5.79 2.93
CA HIS A 99 4.77 6.72 3.55
C HIS A 99 4.92 6.49 5.06
N THR A 100 5.92 7.13 5.64
CA THR A 100 6.16 7.12 7.08
C THR A 100 6.15 8.54 7.59
N HIS A 101 5.63 8.77 8.78
CA HIS A 101 5.90 10.00 9.51
C HIS A 101 7.30 9.95 10.15
N GLY A 102 7.93 11.13 10.31
CA GLY A 102 9.24 11.25 10.94
C GLY A 102 9.27 10.82 12.41
N ALA A 103 10.39 11.04 13.09
CA ALA A 103 10.48 10.85 14.53
C ALA A 103 9.66 11.94 15.24
N LEU A 104 9.24 11.65 16.47
CA LEU A 104 8.56 12.66 17.30
C LEU A 104 9.46 13.88 17.55
N ASP A 105 8.91 15.05 17.40
CA ASP A 105 9.56 16.29 17.87
C ASP A 105 9.05 16.61 19.29
N PRO A 106 9.91 16.52 20.31
CA PRO A 106 9.51 16.81 21.68
C PRO A 106 9.18 18.31 21.91
N ASN A 107 9.47 19.18 20.93
CA ASN A 107 9.11 20.60 21.00
C ASN A 107 7.76 20.91 20.35
N GLU A 108 7.19 19.95 19.62
CA GLU A 108 5.87 20.07 18.97
C GLU A 108 4.98 18.86 19.35
N PRO A 109 4.68 18.68 20.66
CA PRO A 109 3.97 17.49 21.14
C PRO A 109 2.50 17.43 20.73
N ASP A 110 1.93 18.54 20.26
CA ASP A 110 0.50 18.66 19.92
C ASP A 110 0.21 18.28 18.46
N VAL A 111 1.25 17.98 17.66
CA VAL A 111 1.05 17.54 16.27
C VAL A 111 0.72 16.05 16.26
N SER A 112 -0.40 15.71 15.65
CA SER A 112 -0.85 14.32 15.55
C SER A 112 -0.08 13.55 14.50
N TYR A 113 1.16 13.17 14.80
CA TYR A 113 1.97 12.29 13.92
C TYR A 113 1.46 10.84 13.86
N GLU A 114 0.41 10.52 14.60
CA GLU A 114 -0.11 9.15 14.74
C GLU A 114 -1.29 8.84 13.83
N LEU A 115 -1.73 9.83 13.05
CA LEU A 115 -2.76 9.74 12.01
C LEU A 115 -2.21 10.32 10.70
N PRO A 116 -2.75 9.92 9.53
CA PRO A 116 -2.44 10.63 8.28
C PRO A 116 -2.98 12.06 8.34
N SER A 117 -2.31 12.99 7.68
CA SER A 117 -2.76 14.37 7.52
C SER A 117 -3.83 14.50 6.44
N GLY A 118 -4.57 15.60 6.44
CA GLY A 118 -5.49 15.95 5.36
C GLY A 118 -4.79 16.06 4.00
N ASP A 119 -3.54 16.54 3.97
CA ASP A 119 -2.74 16.61 2.74
C ASP A 119 -2.37 15.22 2.21
N ASP A 120 -2.11 14.23 3.09
CA ASP A 120 -1.87 12.83 2.69
C ASP A 120 -3.11 12.24 2.02
N LEU A 121 -4.28 12.45 2.66
CA LEU A 121 -5.56 11.97 2.12
C LEU A 121 -5.89 12.57 0.76
N LEU A 122 -5.70 13.90 0.62
CA LEU A 122 -5.93 14.60 -0.65
C LEU A 122 -4.95 14.17 -1.72
N GLY A 123 -3.68 13.92 -1.37
CA GLY A 123 -2.66 13.44 -2.30
C GLY A 123 -3.03 12.08 -2.90
N ASP A 124 -3.41 11.12 -2.06
CA ASP A 124 -3.84 9.79 -2.50
C ASP A 124 -5.11 9.86 -3.37
N MET A 125 -6.08 10.71 -2.99
CA MET A 125 -7.30 10.95 -3.79
C MET A 125 -6.99 11.56 -5.16
N GLU A 126 -6.07 12.55 -5.24
CA GLU A 126 -5.68 13.18 -6.51
C GLU A 126 -4.97 12.18 -7.44
N GLU A 127 -4.19 11.28 -6.89
CA GLU A 127 -3.51 10.21 -7.64
C GLU A 127 -4.45 9.04 -7.98
N GLY A 128 -5.59 8.93 -7.30
CA GLY A 128 -6.58 7.86 -7.49
C GLY A 128 -6.07 6.51 -7.00
N VAL A 129 -5.32 6.49 -5.91
CA VAL A 129 -4.77 5.30 -5.26
C VAL A 129 -5.15 5.27 -3.78
N ASP A 130 -5.08 4.10 -3.17
CA ASP A 130 -5.16 3.96 -1.72
C ASP A 130 -3.79 4.25 -1.08
N GLY A 131 -3.75 4.45 0.25
CA GLY A 131 -2.54 4.78 0.97
C GLY A 131 -2.23 3.84 2.13
N TYR A 132 -0.96 3.80 2.52
CA TYR A 132 -0.49 3.11 3.72
C TYR A 132 0.48 3.99 4.50
N LEU A 133 0.30 4.05 5.82
CA LEU A 133 1.12 4.88 6.69
C LEU A 133 1.73 4.05 7.84
N ALA A 134 3.01 4.34 8.16
CA ALA A 134 3.61 3.95 9.43
C ALA A 134 3.94 5.19 10.27
N THR A 135 3.51 5.19 11.53
CA THR A 135 3.63 6.32 12.45
C THR A 135 4.83 6.20 13.39
N PRO A 136 5.25 7.28 14.09
CA PRO A 136 6.28 7.23 15.11
C PRO A 136 6.01 6.21 16.21
N GLY A 137 4.76 6.04 16.61
CA GLY A 137 4.37 5.00 17.59
C GLY A 137 4.38 3.59 17.02
N GLY A 138 4.72 3.43 15.75
CA GLY A 138 4.77 2.15 15.05
C GLY A 138 3.42 1.59 14.68
N ARG A 139 2.38 2.43 14.54
CA ARG A 139 1.08 2.00 14.00
C ARG A 139 1.18 1.76 12.51
N PHE A 140 0.30 0.90 12.02
CA PHE A 140 0.11 0.60 10.60
C PHE A 140 -1.31 0.97 10.21
N TRP A 141 -1.44 1.94 9.30
CA TRP A 141 -2.72 2.42 8.78
C TRP A 141 -2.90 2.08 7.32
N PHE A 142 -4.14 1.79 6.94
CA PHE A 142 -4.63 1.73 5.57
C PHE A 142 -5.56 2.93 5.34
N ILE A 143 -5.42 3.59 4.20
CA ILE A 143 -6.19 4.75 3.76
C ILE A 143 -7.00 4.28 2.55
N ASP A 144 -8.31 4.13 2.73
CA ASP A 144 -9.26 3.76 1.68
C ASP A 144 -9.84 5.04 1.08
N THR A 145 -9.36 5.40 -0.11
CA THR A 145 -9.79 6.64 -0.79
C THR A 145 -11.16 6.53 -1.44
N LEU A 146 -11.65 5.30 -1.68
CA LEU A 146 -12.98 5.08 -2.23
C LEU A 146 -14.08 5.21 -1.18
N GLU A 147 -13.86 4.63 0.00
CA GLU A 147 -14.81 4.66 1.12
C GLU A 147 -14.58 5.89 2.03
N GLU A 148 -13.52 6.66 1.80
CA GLU A 148 -13.09 7.83 2.58
C GLU A 148 -12.93 7.52 4.08
N VAL A 149 -12.23 6.41 4.38
CA VAL A 149 -11.93 5.96 5.75
C VAL A 149 -10.47 5.60 5.90
N ILE A 150 -9.96 5.71 7.12
CA ILE A 150 -8.65 5.16 7.51
C ILE A 150 -8.85 4.06 8.55
N ILE A 151 -8.13 2.97 8.39
CA ILE A 151 -8.29 1.75 9.20
C ILE A 151 -6.94 1.34 9.78
N MET A 152 -6.88 1.14 11.10
CA MET A 152 -5.67 0.66 11.77
C MET A 152 -5.52 -0.84 11.55
N LEU A 153 -4.52 -1.24 10.76
CA LEU A 153 -4.15 -2.64 10.53
C LEU A 153 -3.24 -3.19 11.63
N GLY A 154 -2.43 -2.34 12.24
CA GLY A 154 -1.53 -2.69 13.34
C GLY A 154 -1.44 -1.56 14.37
N GLY A 155 -1.52 -1.92 15.66
CA GLY A 155 -1.47 -0.96 16.77
C GLY A 155 -0.03 -0.51 17.09
N VAL A 156 0.11 0.21 18.21
CA VAL A 156 1.41 0.68 18.70
C VAL A 156 2.43 -0.46 18.78
N GLY A 157 3.63 -0.21 18.21
CA GLY A 157 4.72 -1.17 18.18
C GLY A 157 4.56 -2.29 17.15
N TYR A 158 3.62 -2.17 16.21
CA TYR A 158 3.55 -3.06 15.05
C TYR A 158 4.81 -2.95 14.19
N PHE A 159 5.20 -1.70 13.85
CA PHE A 159 6.55 -1.38 13.39
C PHE A 159 7.43 -0.91 14.56
N GLU A 160 8.73 -0.74 14.31
CA GLU A 160 9.66 -0.18 15.30
C GLU A 160 9.19 1.22 15.71
N PRO A 161 8.90 1.46 17.00
CA PRO A 161 8.47 2.78 17.45
C PRO A 161 9.66 3.70 17.70
N ASP A 162 9.43 5.02 17.67
CA ASP A 162 10.37 6.01 18.17
C ASP A 162 10.67 5.78 19.65
N GLU A 163 11.93 5.91 20.05
CA GLU A 163 12.37 5.68 21.44
C GLU A 163 11.75 6.67 22.46
N ASN A 164 11.26 7.82 21.97
CA ASN A 164 10.62 8.85 22.79
C ASN A 164 9.09 8.77 22.73
N PHE A 165 8.52 7.80 21.99
CA PHE A 165 7.09 7.66 21.88
C PHE A 165 6.48 7.20 23.20
N GLU A 166 5.54 7.97 23.72
CA GLU A 166 4.73 7.59 24.88
C GLU A 166 3.25 7.47 24.39
N GLN A 167 2.68 6.28 24.56
CA GLN A 167 1.30 6.05 24.17
C GLN A 167 0.35 6.81 25.08
N ASP A 168 -0.47 7.70 24.52
CA ASP A 168 -1.66 8.19 25.18
C ASP A 168 -2.70 7.06 25.25
N THR A 169 -3.00 6.61 26.47
CA THR A 169 -3.96 5.54 26.72
C THR A 169 -5.37 6.05 27.03
N GLU A 170 -5.52 7.36 27.21
CA GLU A 170 -6.81 7.99 27.49
C GLU A 170 -7.45 8.53 26.21
N CYS A 171 -6.62 9.03 25.29
CA CYS A 171 -7.05 9.76 24.10
C CYS A 171 -6.28 9.39 22.84
N GLY A 172 -5.79 8.18 22.74
CA GLY A 172 -5.14 7.71 21.53
C GLY A 172 -6.12 7.57 20.36
N PRO A 173 -5.61 7.52 19.13
CA PRO A 173 -6.45 7.35 17.94
C PRO A 173 -7.28 6.07 18.05
N TRP A 174 -8.50 6.15 17.58
CA TRP A 174 -9.39 4.99 17.43
C TRP A 174 -8.83 4.05 16.35
N THR A 175 -9.46 2.90 16.18
CA THR A 175 -9.03 1.93 15.16
C THR A 175 -9.54 2.28 13.74
N GLU A 176 -10.41 3.26 13.62
CA GLU A 176 -11.01 3.71 12.37
C GLU A 176 -11.41 5.18 12.51
N HIS A 177 -11.16 5.97 11.45
CA HIS A 177 -11.63 7.35 11.32
C HIS A 177 -12.12 7.59 9.89
N THR A 178 -13.05 8.52 9.72
CA THR A 178 -13.43 9.04 8.42
C THR A 178 -12.50 10.17 8.00
N PHE A 179 -12.43 10.47 6.70
CA PHE A 179 -11.70 11.64 6.20
C PHE A 179 -12.27 12.94 6.76
N GLU A 180 -13.61 13.03 6.91
CA GLU A 180 -14.26 14.19 7.52
C GLU A 180 -13.77 14.43 8.95
N GLU A 181 -13.55 13.38 9.74
CA GLU A 181 -13.01 13.49 11.10
C GLU A 181 -11.56 13.98 11.09
N ILE A 182 -10.71 13.51 10.16
CA ILE A 182 -9.33 14.00 10.02
C ILE A 182 -9.32 15.49 9.68
N PHE A 183 -10.08 15.90 8.66
CA PHE A 183 -10.17 17.31 8.28
C PHE A 183 -10.71 18.19 9.41
N LEU A 184 -11.72 17.69 10.17
CA LEU A 184 -12.27 18.42 11.31
C LEU A 184 -11.23 18.59 12.44
N MET A 185 -10.47 17.53 12.75
CA MET A 185 -9.41 17.61 13.76
C MET A 185 -8.36 18.65 13.39
N GLU A 186 -7.96 18.73 12.12
CA GLU A 186 -7.01 19.73 11.65
C GLU A 186 -7.59 21.15 11.63
N GLU A 187 -8.83 21.34 11.14
CA GLU A 187 -9.47 22.66 11.05
C GLU A 187 -9.71 23.27 12.43
N GLU A 188 -10.11 22.46 13.40
CA GLU A 188 -10.44 22.91 14.77
C GLU A 188 -9.24 22.79 15.74
N GLU A 189 -8.10 22.25 15.27
CA GLU A 189 -6.89 21.99 16.08
C GLU A 189 -7.22 21.15 17.34
N ILE A 190 -8.02 20.09 17.16
CA ILE A 190 -8.49 19.19 18.24
C ILE A 190 -7.94 17.76 18.06
N GLY A 191 -7.91 17.03 19.17
CA GLY A 191 -7.51 15.60 19.16
C GLY A 191 -8.69 14.64 18.98
N PRO A 192 -8.39 13.34 18.79
CA PRO A 192 -9.43 12.31 18.57
C PRO A 192 -10.48 12.20 19.68
N CYS A 193 -10.18 12.65 20.90
CA CYS A 193 -11.14 12.65 22.03
C CYS A 193 -12.12 13.81 22.03
N GLU A 194 -11.94 14.76 21.18
CA GLU A 194 -12.73 15.99 21.15
C GLU A 194 -13.74 15.98 20.00
N LEU A 195 -13.73 14.89 19.20
CA LEU A 195 -14.67 14.61 18.12
C LEU A 195 -16.10 14.37 18.58
#